data_b9d9969afaf805a0db86a5b1c58da1f7
#
_entry.id   b9d9969afaf805a0db86a5b1c58da1f7
#
_cell.length_a   1.000
_cell.length_b   1.000
_cell.length_c   1.000
_cell.angle_alpha   90.00
_cell.angle_beta   90.00
_cell.angle_gamma   90.00
#
_symmetry.space_group_name_H-M   'P 1'
#
loop_
_entity.id
_entity.type
_entity.pdbx_description
1 polymer ?
#
loop_
_entity_poly.entity_id
_entity_poly.type
_entity_poly.pdbx_seq_one_letter_code
_entity_poly.pdbx_strand_id
1 'polypeptide(L)'
;MTTKYQKVFARFRKFVLTQPKPLLYGIVLLAPFIVLSAIPSVIAPYDPLAILDVPFLGPSNKYILGTDEIGRDLFSRVVYASRADILTSLSAASIAFMFGTLIGLFSGYIGGRTDTIAMRTVDVFLSFPTIILALFLIVIFGRAQWVQILAIAMVMTPSMARFSRGSGLVLRSRGYVEASRVSGASTSHIVRTHILPNSMPTLLVAASVLSASAILIASSLSYLGLGAQPPDPSWGNMLRSAFSFVYQAPLYGIGAGISVTLVAGAYILIGEGFRRKFADRQAVIGNTKQLGGV
;
A
#
# COMPACT_ATOMS: atom_id res chain seq x y z
N MET A 1 -20.18 -33.48 -13.98
CA MET A 1 -19.48 -32.12 -13.91
C MET A 1 -19.70 -31.34 -12.61
N THR A 2 -20.81 -31.54 -11.92
CA THR A 2 -21.20 -30.84 -10.69
C THR A 2 -20.28 -31.04 -9.47
N THR A 3 -19.66 -32.21 -9.31
CA THR A 3 -18.88 -32.58 -8.10
C THR A 3 -17.54 -31.84 -7.97
N LYS A 4 -16.89 -31.47 -9.09
CA LYS A 4 -15.59 -30.75 -9.07
C LYS A 4 -15.75 -29.29 -8.64
N TYR A 5 -16.78 -28.61 -9.11
CA TYR A 5 -17.10 -27.24 -8.75
C TYR A 5 -17.56 -27.11 -7.29
N GLN A 6 -18.36 -28.08 -6.80
CA GLN A 6 -18.78 -28.12 -5.39
C GLN A 6 -17.60 -28.31 -4.43
N LYS A 7 -16.62 -29.15 -4.78
CA LYS A 7 -15.40 -29.35 -3.98
C LYS A 7 -14.51 -28.11 -3.98
N VAL A 8 -14.38 -27.41 -5.11
CA VAL A 8 -13.63 -26.14 -5.19
C VAL A 8 -14.32 -25.06 -4.37
N PHE A 9 -15.65 -24.92 -4.49
CA PHE A 9 -16.43 -23.95 -3.73
C PHE A 9 -16.39 -24.23 -2.22
N ALA A 10 -16.50 -25.48 -1.81
CA ALA A 10 -16.40 -25.88 -0.41
C ALA A 10 -14.99 -25.60 0.17
N ARG A 11 -13.92 -25.84 -0.60
CA ARG A 11 -12.55 -25.48 -0.21
C ARG A 11 -12.36 -23.97 -0.09
N PHE A 12 -12.89 -23.20 -1.05
CA PHE A 12 -12.85 -21.74 -1.03
C PHE A 12 -13.63 -21.19 0.17
N ARG A 13 -14.84 -21.67 0.40
CA ARG A 13 -15.65 -21.29 1.57
C ARG A 13 -14.94 -21.62 2.89
N LYS A 14 -14.34 -22.79 3.03
CA LYS A 14 -13.57 -23.18 4.21
C LYS A 14 -12.35 -22.28 4.38
N PHE A 15 -11.63 -21.98 3.29
CA PHE A 15 -10.49 -21.04 3.32
C PHE A 15 -10.92 -19.65 3.78
N VAL A 16 -12.01 -19.10 3.24
CA VAL A 16 -12.53 -17.78 3.62
C VAL A 16 -12.94 -17.77 5.09
N LEU A 17 -13.66 -18.77 5.58
CA LEU A 17 -14.14 -18.85 6.96
C LEU A 17 -13.01 -19.05 8.00
N THR A 18 -11.84 -19.51 7.57
CA THR A 18 -10.67 -19.68 8.45
C THR A 18 -9.79 -18.44 8.56
N GLN A 19 -10.07 -17.38 7.75
CA GLN A 19 -9.27 -16.15 7.82
C GLN A 19 -9.75 -15.22 8.94
N PRO A 20 -8.85 -14.43 9.57
CA PRO A 20 -9.26 -13.39 10.51
C PRO A 20 -10.21 -12.39 9.85
N LYS A 21 -11.28 -12.02 10.56
CA LYS A 21 -12.30 -11.07 10.06
C LYS A 21 -11.72 -9.77 9.48
N PRO A 22 -10.72 -9.10 10.11
CA PRO A 22 -10.13 -7.89 9.54
C PRO A 22 -9.51 -8.11 8.16
N LEU A 23 -8.87 -9.28 7.91
CA LEU A 23 -8.32 -9.60 6.60
C LEU A 23 -9.40 -9.66 5.53
N LEU A 24 -10.52 -10.33 5.84
CA LEU A 24 -11.64 -10.42 4.92
C LEU A 24 -12.27 -9.05 4.64
N TYR A 25 -12.50 -8.26 5.69
CA TYR A 25 -13.06 -6.91 5.53
C TYR A 25 -12.14 -6.02 4.69
N GLY A 26 -10.82 -6.06 4.94
CA GLY A 26 -9.87 -5.31 4.15
C GLY A 26 -9.84 -5.72 2.68
N ILE A 27 -9.87 -7.03 2.39
CA ILE A 27 -9.91 -7.54 1.01
C ILE A 27 -11.23 -7.15 0.32
N VAL A 28 -12.37 -7.34 0.98
CA VAL A 28 -13.69 -6.97 0.43
C VAL A 28 -13.78 -5.47 0.16
N LEU A 29 -13.19 -4.65 1.02
CA LEU A 29 -13.18 -3.20 0.87
C LEU A 29 -12.23 -2.75 -0.26
N LEU A 30 -11.08 -3.40 -0.43
CA LEU A 30 -10.10 -3.05 -1.46
C LEU A 30 -10.49 -3.57 -2.85
N ALA A 31 -11.14 -4.74 -2.93
CA ALA A 31 -11.44 -5.41 -4.19
C ALA A 31 -12.21 -4.54 -5.20
N PRO A 32 -13.26 -3.78 -4.83
CA PRO A 32 -13.93 -2.86 -5.74
C PRO A 32 -12.96 -1.84 -6.38
N PHE A 33 -12.05 -1.25 -5.60
CA PHE A 33 -11.10 -0.27 -6.11
C PHE A 33 -10.06 -0.88 -7.06
N ILE A 34 -9.64 -2.12 -6.82
CA ILE A 34 -8.78 -2.85 -7.76
C ILE A 34 -9.53 -3.11 -9.07
N VAL A 35 -10.81 -3.50 -9.01
CA VAL A 35 -11.65 -3.70 -10.22
C VAL A 35 -11.85 -2.36 -10.95
N LEU A 36 -12.18 -1.28 -10.24
CA LEU A 36 -12.31 0.07 -10.81
C LEU A 36 -11.02 0.50 -11.52
N SER A 37 -9.86 0.22 -10.93
CA SER A 37 -8.57 0.58 -11.53
C SER A 37 -8.20 -0.27 -12.76
N ALA A 38 -8.67 -1.51 -12.82
CA ALA A 38 -8.36 -2.43 -13.91
C ALA A 38 -9.20 -2.15 -15.16
N ILE A 39 -10.50 -1.89 -15.00
CA ILE A 39 -11.47 -1.75 -16.08
C ILE A 39 -12.33 -0.47 -15.93
N PRO A 40 -11.74 0.73 -15.78
CA PRO A 40 -12.50 1.95 -15.54
C PRO A 40 -13.48 2.26 -16.68
N SER A 41 -13.13 1.96 -17.94
CA SER A 41 -13.94 2.21 -19.11
C SER A 41 -15.24 1.36 -19.19
N VAL A 42 -15.33 0.28 -18.42
CA VAL A 42 -16.54 -0.55 -18.37
C VAL A 42 -17.52 -0.06 -17.30
N ILE A 43 -16.98 0.55 -16.24
CA ILE A 43 -17.76 0.93 -15.06
C ILE A 43 -18.19 2.41 -15.12
N ALA A 44 -17.33 3.27 -15.63
CA ALA A 44 -17.64 4.69 -15.79
C ALA A 44 -18.69 4.88 -16.90
N PRO A 45 -19.80 5.58 -16.61
CA PRO A 45 -20.85 5.79 -17.63
C PRO A 45 -20.43 6.78 -18.72
N TYR A 46 -19.44 7.65 -18.44
CA TYR A 46 -18.99 8.69 -19.36
C TYR A 46 -17.47 8.74 -19.46
N ASP A 47 -16.96 9.36 -20.53
CA ASP A 47 -15.55 9.74 -20.65
C ASP A 47 -15.21 10.76 -19.53
N PRO A 48 -14.18 10.53 -18.72
CA PRO A 48 -13.80 11.41 -17.62
C PRO A 48 -13.34 12.80 -18.07
N LEU A 49 -13.07 12.99 -19.36
CA LEU A 49 -12.60 14.25 -19.95
C LEU A 49 -13.71 15.00 -20.68
N ALA A 50 -14.83 14.32 -21.02
CA ALA A 50 -15.93 14.93 -21.76
C ALA A 50 -16.67 15.96 -20.89
N ILE A 51 -16.86 17.16 -21.45
CA ILE A 51 -17.74 18.20 -20.90
C ILE A 51 -19.15 17.86 -21.35
N LEU A 52 -20.02 17.51 -20.42
CA LEU A 52 -21.33 16.91 -20.71
C LEU A 52 -22.49 17.83 -20.39
N ASP A 53 -22.32 18.80 -19.50
CA ASP A 53 -23.39 19.64 -19.00
C ASP A 53 -22.82 20.92 -18.35
N VAL A 54 -23.68 21.70 -17.71
CA VAL A 54 -23.24 22.89 -16.95
C VAL A 54 -22.46 22.51 -15.71
N PRO A 55 -21.54 23.39 -15.23
CA PRO A 55 -20.78 23.18 -14.00
C PRO A 55 -21.66 23.02 -12.75
N PHE A 56 -21.14 22.27 -11.78
CA PHE A 56 -21.68 22.14 -10.42
C PHE A 56 -23.12 21.65 -10.30
N LEU A 57 -23.59 20.84 -11.27
CA LEU A 57 -24.85 20.12 -11.08
C LEU A 57 -24.75 19.17 -9.87
N GLY A 58 -25.80 19.16 -9.07
CA GLY A 58 -25.93 18.23 -7.95
C GLY A 58 -26.13 16.78 -8.40
N PRO A 59 -26.01 15.81 -7.46
CA PRO A 59 -26.31 14.41 -7.70
C PRO A 59 -27.70 14.19 -8.31
N SER A 60 -27.76 13.35 -9.35
CA SER A 60 -28.99 13.04 -10.09
C SER A 60 -28.94 11.63 -10.69
N ASN A 61 -30.04 11.15 -11.26
CA ASN A 61 -30.04 9.87 -12.00
C ASN A 61 -29.11 9.86 -13.21
N LYS A 62 -28.81 11.04 -13.79
CA LYS A 62 -27.89 11.20 -14.91
C LYS A 62 -26.44 11.27 -14.42
N TYR A 63 -26.19 12.00 -13.34
CA TYR A 63 -24.86 12.21 -12.75
C TYR A 63 -24.88 11.81 -11.28
N ILE A 64 -24.39 10.62 -10.97
CA ILE A 64 -24.46 10.00 -9.62
C ILE A 64 -23.85 10.90 -8.54
N LEU A 65 -22.72 11.55 -8.83
CA LEU A 65 -22.03 12.48 -7.92
C LEU A 65 -22.14 13.94 -8.37
N GLY A 66 -22.89 14.21 -9.45
CA GLY A 66 -22.96 15.54 -10.04
C GLY A 66 -21.83 15.82 -11.04
N THR A 67 -21.67 17.11 -11.41
CA THR A 67 -20.65 17.58 -12.36
C THR A 67 -19.59 18.44 -11.67
N ASP A 68 -18.39 18.48 -12.28
CA ASP A 68 -17.26 19.28 -11.79
C ASP A 68 -17.34 20.76 -12.26
N GLU A 69 -16.24 21.50 -12.02
CA GLU A 69 -16.11 22.94 -12.33
C GLU A 69 -16.23 23.30 -13.82
N ILE A 70 -16.18 22.33 -14.71
CA ILE A 70 -16.35 22.54 -16.16
C ILE A 70 -17.42 21.64 -16.78
N GLY A 71 -18.23 20.95 -15.95
CA GLY A 71 -19.37 20.15 -16.43
C GLY A 71 -19.04 18.71 -16.78
N ARG A 72 -17.93 18.12 -16.28
CA ARG A 72 -17.59 16.70 -16.45
C ARG A 72 -18.23 15.85 -15.35
N ASP A 73 -18.53 14.57 -15.62
CA ASP A 73 -19.12 13.66 -14.64
C ASP A 73 -18.13 13.29 -13.53
N LEU A 74 -18.48 13.64 -12.29
CA LEU A 74 -17.63 13.38 -11.12
C LEU A 74 -17.47 11.89 -10.82
N PHE A 75 -18.52 11.08 -11.01
CA PHE A 75 -18.42 9.65 -10.75
C PHE A 75 -17.42 8.97 -11.69
N SER A 76 -17.52 9.24 -12.99
CA SER A 76 -16.58 8.74 -14.00
C SER A 76 -15.15 9.17 -13.68
N ARG A 77 -14.94 10.40 -13.23
CA ARG A 77 -13.62 10.90 -12.80
C ARG A 77 -13.09 10.18 -11.57
N VAL A 78 -13.92 9.90 -10.57
CA VAL A 78 -13.51 9.09 -9.38
C VAL A 78 -13.10 7.68 -9.78
N VAL A 79 -13.85 7.06 -10.71
CA VAL A 79 -13.55 5.72 -11.24
C VAL A 79 -12.21 5.71 -11.97
N TYR A 80 -11.97 6.63 -12.89
CA TYR A 80 -10.71 6.69 -13.64
C TYR A 80 -9.52 7.10 -12.77
N ALA A 81 -9.71 7.98 -11.79
CA ALA A 81 -8.69 8.36 -10.82
C ALA A 81 -8.14 7.16 -10.04
N SER A 82 -8.98 6.14 -9.77
CA SER A 82 -8.57 4.93 -9.06
C SER A 82 -7.36 4.24 -9.72
N ARG A 83 -7.29 4.25 -11.06
CA ARG A 83 -6.20 3.64 -11.80
C ARG A 83 -4.86 4.33 -11.53
N ALA A 84 -4.83 5.65 -11.62
CA ALA A 84 -3.61 6.42 -11.39
C ALA A 84 -3.15 6.30 -9.93
N ASP A 85 -4.06 6.47 -8.97
CA ASP A 85 -3.73 6.52 -7.55
C ASP A 85 -3.37 5.14 -6.98
N ILE A 86 -4.09 4.07 -7.36
CA ILE A 86 -3.77 2.70 -6.95
C ILE A 86 -2.44 2.25 -7.55
N LEU A 87 -2.22 2.48 -8.85
CA LEU A 87 -0.97 2.12 -9.51
C LEU A 87 0.22 2.83 -8.85
N THR A 88 0.09 4.14 -8.62
CA THR A 88 1.16 4.94 -7.98
C THR A 88 1.45 4.45 -6.57
N SER A 89 0.43 4.30 -5.72
CA SER A 89 0.63 3.92 -4.32
C SER A 89 1.15 2.49 -4.17
N LEU A 90 0.58 1.54 -4.90
CA LEU A 90 0.98 0.13 -4.81
C LEU A 90 2.39 -0.09 -5.37
N SER A 91 2.73 0.55 -6.50
CA SER A 91 4.08 0.47 -7.08
C SER A 91 5.12 1.09 -6.15
N ALA A 92 4.85 2.27 -5.61
CA ALA A 92 5.75 2.93 -4.67
C ALA A 92 5.95 2.11 -3.39
N ALA A 93 4.87 1.60 -2.79
CA ALA A 93 4.95 0.74 -1.62
C ALA A 93 5.71 -0.56 -1.89
N SER A 94 5.52 -1.18 -3.07
CA SER A 94 6.23 -2.41 -3.46
C SER A 94 7.72 -2.18 -3.63
N ILE A 95 8.13 -1.09 -4.26
CA ILE A 95 9.54 -0.70 -4.41
C ILE A 95 10.17 -0.43 -3.04
N ALA A 96 9.50 0.38 -2.21
CA ALA A 96 9.97 0.70 -0.86
C ALA A 96 10.06 -0.55 0.03
N PHE A 97 9.09 -1.46 -0.06
CA PHE A 97 9.11 -2.75 0.63
C PHE A 97 10.31 -3.60 0.19
N MET A 98 10.52 -3.74 -1.11
CA MET A 98 11.60 -4.56 -1.65
C MET A 98 12.98 -4.04 -1.21
N PHE A 99 13.28 -2.78 -1.51
CA PHE A 99 14.58 -2.20 -1.19
C PHE A 99 14.78 -2.01 0.32
N GLY A 100 13.78 -1.52 1.04
CA GLY A 100 13.86 -1.35 2.48
C GLY A 100 14.03 -2.69 3.21
N THR A 101 13.32 -3.75 2.79
CA THR A 101 13.49 -5.08 3.37
C THR A 101 14.90 -5.62 3.13
N LEU A 102 15.42 -5.51 1.91
CA LEU A 102 16.77 -5.97 1.59
C LEU A 102 17.81 -5.21 2.43
N ILE A 103 17.79 -3.88 2.39
CA ILE A 103 18.75 -3.06 3.15
C ILE A 103 18.68 -3.40 4.65
N GLY A 104 17.49 -3.46 5.23
CA GLY A 104 17.33 -3.68 6.65
C GLY A 104 17.70 -5.09 7.10
N LEU A 105 17.25 -6.14 6.38
CA LEU A 105 17.59 -7.52 6.75
C LEU A 105 19.08 -7.79 6.63
N PHE A 106 19.72 -7.33 5.55
CA PHE A 106 21.16 -7.52 5.37
C PHE A 106 21.97 -6.75 6.41
N SER A 107 21.65 -5.48 6.67
CA SER A 107 22.34 -4.68 7.67
C SER A 107 22.18 -5.27 9.08
N GLY A 108 20.94 -5.64 9.46
CA GLY A 108 20.66 -6.25 10.75
C GLY A 108 21.31 -7.61 10.96
N TYR A 109 21.42 -8.44 9.90
CA TYR A 109 22.09 -9.73 9.97
C TYR A 109 23.61 -9.59 10.07
N ILE A 110 24.25 -8.81 9.18
CA ILE A 110 25.71 -8.63 9.13
C ILE A 110 26.19 -7.89 10.39
N GLY A 111 25.53 -6.81 10.75
CA GLY A 111 25.89 -5.98 11.91
C GLY A 111 27.17 -5.17 11.67
N GLY A 112 27.79 -4.70 12.76
CA GLY A 112 29.07 -4.00 12.74
C GLY A 112 29.05 -2.70 11.90
N ARG A 113 30.13 -2.45 11.16
CA ARG A 113 30.29 -1.26 10.34
C ARG A 113 29.25 -1.15 9.21
N THR A 114 28.88 -2.28 8.59
CA THR A 114 27.86 -2.32 7.53
C THR A 114 26.51 -1.80 8.02
N ASP A 115 26.09 -2.28 9.18
CA ASP A 115 24.86 -1.83 9.82
C ASP A 115 24.94 -0.34 10.20
N THR A 116 26.06 0.08 10.78
CA THR A 116 26.26 1.49 11.17
C THR A 116 26.16 2.42 9.95
N ILE A 117 26.83 2.11 8.85
CA ILE A 117 26.82 2.94 7.64
C ILE A 117 25.41 2.96 7.04
N ALA A 118 24.78 1.79 6.86
CA ALA A 118 23.43 1.69 6.30
C ALA A 118 22.42 2.49 7.14
N MET A 119 22.46 2.38 8.47
CA MET A 119 21.54 3.09 9.34
C MET A 119 21.82 4.59 9.41
N ARG A 120 23.08 5.03 9.33
CA ARG A 120 23.39 6.46 9.22
C ARG A 120 22.83 7.08 7.93
N THR A 121 22.92 6.36 6.81
CA THR A 121 22.27 6.81 5.57
C THR A 121 20.75 6.87 5.72
N VAL A 122 20.13 5.85 6.31
CA VAL A 122 18.70 5.83 6.65
C VAL A 122 18.31 7.02 7.53
N ASP A 123 19.12 7.32 8.56
CA ASP A 123 18.87 8.44 9.48
C ASP A 123 18.90 9.80 8.77
N VAL A 124 19.80 10.00 7.81
CA VAL A 124 19.83 11.20 6.99
C VAL A 124 18.53 11.39 6.22
N PHE A 125 18.04 10.35 5.56
CA PHE A 125 16.76 10.44 4.83
C PHE A 125 15.57 10.71 5.78
N LEU A 126 15.55 10.08 6.94
CA LEU A 126 14.48 10.24 7.93
C LEU A 126 14.53 11.59 8.68
N SER A 127 15.63 12.35 8.57
CA SER A 127 15.69 13.71 9.13
C SER A 127 14.87 14.72 8.33
N PHE A 128 14.56 14.41 7.06
CA PHE A 128 13.72 15.26 6.23
C PHE A 128 12.22 14.94 6.43
N PRO A 129 11.34 15.94 6.52
CA PRO A 129 9.90 15.70 6.46
C PRO A 129 9.53 15.00 5.14
N THR A 130 8.86 13.86 5.24
CA THR A 130 8.57 12.93 4.11
C THR A 130 7.97 13.63 2.90
N ILE A 131 6.93 14.46 3.11
CA ILE A 131 6.24 15.16 2.01
C ILE A 131 7.17 16.19 1.36
N ILE A 132 7.97 16.90 2.14
CA ILE A 132 8.91 17.93 1.62
C ILE A 132 9.98 17.27 0.76
N LEU A 133 10.55 16.15 1.20
CA LEU A 133 11.55 15.43 0.40
C LEU A 133 10.94 14.87 -0.89
N ALA A 134 9.74 14.30 -0.85
CA ALA A 134 9.05 13.81 -2.04
C ALA A 134 8.73 14.94 -3.03
N LEU A 135 8.25 16.08 -2.52
CA LEU A 135 8.00 17.29 -3.30
C LEU A 135 9.27 17.78 -4.00
N PHE A 136 10.38 17.87 -3.26
CA PHE A 136 11.67 18.30 -3.79
C PHE A 136 12.13 17.40 -4.94
N LEU A 137 12.01 16.07 -4.78
CA LEU A 137 12.37 15.11 -5.83
C LEU A 137 11.51 15.31 -7.09
N ILE A 138 10.19 15.49 -6.94
CA ILE A 138 9.29 15.70 -8.09
C ILE A 138 9.58 17.03 -8.80
N VAL A 139 9.92 18.09 -8.05
CA VAL A 139 10.27 19.38 -8.65
C VAL A 139 11.56 19.29 -9.48
N ILE A 140 12.55 18.53 -9.03
CA ILE A 140 13.83 18.35 -9.76
C ILE A 140 13.68 17.44 -10.96
N PHE A 141 13.04 16.27 -10.80
CA PHE A 141 13.00 15.22 -11.83
C PHE A 141 11.77 15.28 -12.74
N GLY A 142 10.82 16.21 -12.46
CA GLY A 142 9.61 16.41 -13.26
C GLY A 142 8.37 15.74 -12.66
N ARG A 143 7.21 16.03 -13.27
CA ARG A 143 5.88 15.63 -12.75
C ARG A 143 5.31 14.37 -13.38
N ALA A 144 6.14 13.56 -14.04
CA ALA A 144 5.70 12.31 -14.63
C ALA A 144 5.29 11.30 -13.54
N GLN A 145 4.30 10.45 -13.81
CA GLN A 145 3.79 9.48 -12.83
C GLN A 145 4.90 8.55 -12.30
N TRP A 146 5.84 8.11 -13.16
CA TRP A 146 6.96 7.28 -12.72
C TRP A 146 7.90 8.01 -11.76
N VAL A 147 8.08 9.33 -11.90
CA VAL A 147 8.85 10.15 -10.95
C VAL A 147 8.15 10.21 -9.61
N GLN A 148 6.83 10.40 -9.60
CA GLN A 148 6.03 10.37 -8.38
C GLN A 148 6.16 9.02 -7.66
N ILE A 149 6.07 7.90 -8.40
CA ILE A 149 6.27 6.55 -7.85
C ILE A 149 7.64 6.41 -7.19
N LEU A 150 8.71 6.82 -7.89
CA LEU A 150 10.07 6.69 -7.37
C LEU A 150 10.33 7.65 -6.19
N ALA A 151 9.80 8.87 -6.22
CA ALA A 151 9.92 9.82 -5.13
C ALA A 151 9.26 9.28 -3.86
N ILE A 152 8.02 8.76 -3.95
CA ILE A 152 7.32 8.15 -2.82
C ILE A 152 8.08 6.91 -2.32
N ALA A 153 8.53 6.04 -3.23
CA ALA A 153 9.30 4.86 -2.87
C ALA A 153 10.60 5.23 -2.12
N MET A 154 11.32 6.24 -2.62
CA MET A 154 12.58 6.69 -2.03
C MET A 154 12.40 7.21 -0.61
N VAL A 155 11.37 8.01 -0.36
CA VAL A 155 11.13 8.56 0.99
C VAL A 155 10.56 7.53 1.97
N MET A 156 9.96 6.43 1.48
CA MET A 156 9.41 5.36 2.33
C MET A 156 10.41 4.23 2.59
N THR A 157 11.39 4.01 1.71
CA THR A 157 12.42 2.97 1.83
C THR A 157 13.16 3.03 3.18
N PRO A 158 13.61 4.18 3.69
CA PRO A 158 14.30 4.29 4.97
C PRO A 158 13.49 3.76 6.16
N SER A 159 12.20 4.09 6.23
CA SER A 159 11.31 3.59 7.28
C SER A 159 11.18 2.08 7.25
N MET A 160 11.02 1.50 6.06
CA MET A 160 10.96 0.05 5.87
C MET A 160 12.30 -0.63 6.17
N ALA A 161 13.43 0.00 5.81
CA ALA A 161 14.76 -0.51 6.15
C ALA A 161 15.01 -0.56 7.67
N ARG A 162 14.63 0.50 8.38
CA ARG A 162 14.73 0.53 9.85
C ARG A 162 13.86 -0.54 10.49
N PHE A 163 12.64 -0.73 9.99
CA PHE A 163 11.71 -1.75 10.49
C PHE A 163 12.26 -3.17 10.26
N SER A 164 12.67 -3.49 9.05
CA SER A 164 13.15 -4.83 8.69
C SER A 164 14.50 -5.18 9.34
N ARG A 165 15.35 -4.18 9.63
CA ARG A 165 16.56 -4.35 10.41
C ARG A 165 16.29 -5.00 11.78
N GLY A 166 15.21 -4.57 12.46
CA GLY A 166 14.79 -5.18 13.73
C GLY A 166 14.59 -6.69 13.61
N SER A 167 13.94 -7.15 12.54
CA SER A 167 13.78 -8.58 12.26
C SER A 167 15.11 -9.28 12.00
N GLY A 168 16.02 -8.65 11.25
CA GLY A 168 17.37 -9.16 11.00
C GLY A 168 18.17 -9.37 12.29
N LEU A 169 18.13 -8.37 13.20
CA LEU A 169 18.79 -8.42 14.51
C LEU A 169 18.26 -9.56 15.40
N VAL A 170 16.94 -9.73 15.46
CA VAL A 170 16.31 -10.77 16.29
C VAL A 170 16.60 -12.17 15.75
N LEU A 171 16.57 -12.34 14.44
CA LEU A 171 16.71 -13.67 13.84
C LEU A 171 18.16 -14.13 13.74
N ARG A 172 19.14 -13.23 13.66
CA ARG A 172 20.56 -13.61 13.58
C ARG A 172 21.07 -14.41 14.77
N SER A 173 20.46 -14.26 15.95
CA SER A 173 20.84 -14.98 17.19
C SER A 173 20.10 -16.31 17.38
N ARG A 174 19.33 -16.75 16.39
CA ARG A 174 18.61 -18.03 16.47
C ARG A 174 19.56 -19.20 16.18
N GLY A 175 19.45 -20.30 16.97
CA GLY A 175 20.32 -21.45 16.84
C GLY A 175 20.41 -22.08 15.46
N TYR A 176 19.30 -22.12 14.69
CA TYR A 176 19.31 -22.62 13.32
C TYR A 176 20.11 -21.72 12.34
N VAL A 177 20.15 -20.39 12.59
CA VAL A 177 20.98 -19.45 11.82
C VAL A 177 22.45 -19.66 12.17
N GLU A 178 22.76 -19.87 13.44
CA GLU A 178 24.12 -20.13 13.91
C GLU A 178 24.65 -21.48 13.38
N ALA A 179 23.84 -22.51 13.43
CA ALA A 179 24.16 -23.81 12.83
C ALA A 179 24.50 -23.69 11.32
N SER A 180 23.67 -22.95 10.57
CA SER A 180 23.91 -22.70 9.14
C SER A 180 25.21 -21.93 8.89
N ARG A 181 25.54 -20.98 9.78
CA ARG A 181 26.81 -20.22 9.70
C ARG A 181 28.02 -21.12 9.94
N VAL A 182 27.97 -21.95 10.97
CA VAL A 182 29.05 -22.91 11.31
C VAL A 182 29.24 -23.93 10.17
N SER A 183 28.15 -24.31 9.48
CA SER A 183 28.21 -25.19 8.33
C SER A 183 28.76 -24.49 7.04
N GLY A 184 29.22 -23.24 7.13
CA GLY A 184 29.87 -22.53 6.03
C GLY A 184 28.91 -21.89 5.04
N ALA A 185 27.61 -21.77 5.34
CA ALA A 185 26.64 -21.15 4.45
C ALA A 185 26.94 -19.64 4.26
N SER A 186 26.83 -19.16 3.02
CA SER A 186 27.05 -17.75 2.70
C SER A 186 25.97 -16.84 3.32
N THR A 187 26.34 -15.57 3.58
CA THR A 187 25.41 -14.53 4.08
C THR A 187 24.13 -14.44 3.25
N SER A 188 24.26 -14.44 1.93
CA SER A 188 23.11 -14.36 1.01
C SER A 188 22.20 -15.58 1.14
N HIS A 189 22.77 -16.77 1.28
CA HIS A 189 22.05 -18.01 1.49
C HIS A 189 21.26 -17.97 2.82
N ILE A 190 21.91 -17.59 3.90
CA ILE A 190 21.28 -17.49 5.24
C ILE A 190 20.12 -16.47 5.22
N VAL A 191 20.34 -15.29 4.63
CA VAL A 191 19.30 -14.26 4.57
C VAL A 191 18.10 -14.74 3.76
N ARG A 192 18.32 -15.35 2.59
CA ARG A 192 17.24 -15.81 1.71
C ARG A 192 16.50 -17.03 2.25
N THR A 193 17.20 -17.98 2.87
CA THR A 193 16.64 -19.28 3.27
C THR A 193 16.09 -19.26 4.70
N HIS A 194 16.69 -18.47 5.59
CA HIS A 194 16.34 -18.49 7.00
C HIS A 194 15.74 -17.16 7.50
N ILE A 195 16.37 -16.02 7.20
CA ILE A 195 15.93 -14.74 7.77
C ILE A 195 14.70 -14.20 7.07
N LEU A 196 14.73 -14.05 5.76
CA LEU A 196 13.62 -13.48 4.99
C LEU A 196 12.31 -14.27 5.17
N PRO A 197 12.27 -15.62 5.03
CA PRO A 197 11.03 -16.36 5.21
C PRO A 197 10.45 -16.26 6.62
N ASN A 198 11.30 -16.25 7.65
CA ASN A 198 10.88 -16.14 9.04
C ASN A 198 10.50 -14.70 9.44
N SER A 199 10.96 -13.70 8.70
CA SER A 199 10.54 -12.29 8.86
C SER A 199 9.23 -11.97 8.13
N MET A 200 8.85 -12.74 7.10
CA MET A 200 7.70 -12.44 6.24
C MET A 200 6.39 -12.13 6.99
N PRO A 201 6.04 -12.84 8.07
CA PRO A 201 4.84 -12.50 8.84
C PRO A 201 4.82 -11.05 9.30
N THR A 202 5.90 -10.59 9.90
CA THR A 202 6.04 -9.22 10.42
C THR A 202 6.17 -8.20 9.28
N LEU A 203 6.92 -8.56 8.23
CA LEU A 203 7.12 -7.70 7.05
C LEU A 203 5.82 -7.46 6.27
N LEU A 204 4.92 -8.46 6.16
CA LEU A 204 3.62 -8.29 5.49
C LEU A 204 2.70 -7.32 6.23
N VAL A 205 2.75 -7.33 7.56
CA VAL A 205 2.03 -6.33 8.37
C VAL A 205 2.59 -4.93 8.07
N ALA A 206 3.91 -4.77 8.06
CA ALA A 206 4.56 -3.49 7.74
C ALA A 206 4.27 -3.04 6.30
N ALA A 207 4.26 -3.97 5.33
CA ALA A 207 3.91 -3.68 3.93
C ALA A 207 2.50 -3.11 3.78
N SER A 208 1.55 -3.62 4.55
CA SER A 208 0.17 -3.12 4.54
C SER A 208 0.08 -1.69 5.06
N VAL A 209 0.78 -1.36 6.15
CA VAL A 209 0.86 0.00 6.69
C VAL A 209 1.58 0.93 5.70
N LEU A 210 2.64 0.43 5.06
CA LEU A 210 3.38 1.16 4.03
C LEU A 210 2.48 1.51 2.85
N SER A 211 1.63 0.58 2.39
CA SER A 211 0.67 0.80 1.29
C SER A 211 -0.39 1.84 1.67
N ALA A 212 -0.88 1.82 2.91
CA ALA A 212 -1.80 2.85 3.41
C ALA A 212 -1.14 4.24 3.45
N SER A 213 0.12 4.31 3.88
CA SER A 213 0.87 5.57 3.86
C SER A 213 1.14 6.04 2.43
N ALA A 214 1.43 5.13 1.50
CA ALA A 214 1.72 5.46 0.11
C ALA A 214 0.52 6.13 -0.59
N ILE A 215 -0.71 5.63 -0.40
CA ILE A 215 -1.90 6.26 -0.99
C ILE A 215 -2.16 7.66 -0.41
N LEU A 216 -1.92 7.86 0.89
CA LEU A 216 -2.06 9.17 1.51
C LEU A 216 -1.00 10.16 1.01
N ILE A 217 0.26 9.74 0.87
CA ILE A 217 1.34 10.60 0.33
C ILE A 217 1.06 10.90 -1.14
N ALA A 218 0.67 9.91 -1.96
CA ALA A 218 0.32 10.11 -3.36
C ALA A 218 -0.82 11.11 -3.54
N SER A 219 -1.90 10.96 -2.76
CA SER A 219 -3.04 11.90 -2.78
C SER A 219 -2.64 13.29 -2.29
N SER A 220 -1.78 13.40 -1.28
CA SER A 220 -1.27 14.69 -0.79
C SER A 220 -0.42 15.41 -1.85
N LEU A 221 0.48 14.69 -2.53
CA LEU A 221 1.28 15.26 -3.62
C LEU A 221 0.40 15.69 -4.80
N SER A 222 -0.61 14.91 -5.14
CA SER A 222 -1.60 15.26 -6.18
C SER A 222 -2.43 16.47 -5.78
N TYR A 223 -2.84 16.58 -4.49
CA TYR A 223 -3.51 17.75 -3.96
C TYR A 223 -2.64 19.02 -4.07
N LEU A 224 -1.34 18.90 -3.86
CA LEU A 224 -0.36 19.99 -4.05
C LEU A 224 -0.06 20.29 -5.53
N GLY A 225 -0.68 19.56 -6.48
CA GLY A 225 -0.52 19.75 -7.92
C GLY A 225 0.73 19.08 -8.51
N LEU A 226 1.32 18.12 -7.79
CA LEU A 226 2.51 17.39 -8.20
C LEU A 226 2.23 15.91 -8.55
N GLY A 227 0.96 15.52 -8.58
CA GLY A 227 0.51 14.21 -9.05
C GLY A 227 0.17 14.18 -10.53
N ALA A 228 -0.85 13.38 -10.89
CA ALA A 228 -1.39 13.36 -12.24
C ALA A 228 -1.76 14.78 -12.70
N GLN A 229 -1.29 15.16 -13.89
CA GLN A 229 -1.54 16.50 -14.41
C GLN A 229 -2.91 16.58 -15.10
N PRO A 230 -3.62 17.71 -14.99
CA PRO A 230 -4.80 17.93 -15.79
C PRO A 230 -4.50 17.69 -17.29
N PRO A 231 -5.44 17.08 -18.05
CA PRO A 231 -6.83 16.83 -17.69
C PRO A 231 -7.09 15.53 -16.93
N ASP A 232 -6.07 14.68 -16.71
CA ASP A 232 -6.22 13.35 -16.10
C ASP A 232 -6.72 13.46 -14.65
N PRO A 233 -7.72 12.64 -14.28
CA PRO A 233 -8.26 12.67 -12.92
C PRO A 233 -7.32 11.94 -11.93
N SER A 234 -7.20 12.50 -10.72
CA SER A 234 -6.70 11.83 -9.53
C SER A 234 -7.51 12.27 -8.31
N TRP A 235 -7.63 11.42 -7.32
CA TRP A 235 -8.39 11.76 -6.11
C TRP A 235 -7.83 13.00 -5.41
N GLY A 236 -6.50 13.15 -5.36
CA GLY A 236 -5.86 14.33 -4.79
C GLY A 236 -6.18 15.62 -5.54
N ASN A 237 -6.14 15.63 -6.88
CA ASN A 237 -6.51 16.79 -7.69
C ASN A 237 -8.00 17.13 -7.53
N MET A 238 -8.87 16.12 -7.50
CA MET A 238 -10.31 16.32 -7.27
C MET A 238 -10.57 16.94 -5.89
N LEU A 239 -9.84 16.52 -4.85
CA LEU A 239 -9.93 17.15 -3.53
C LEU A 239 -9.44 18.60 -3.52
N ARG A 240 -8.39 18.91 -4.30
CA ARG A 240 -7.92 20.28 -4.47
C ARG A 240 -8.98 21.17 -5.13
N SER A 241 -9.56 20.71 -6.24
CA SER A 241 -10.67 21.43 -6.90
C SER A 241 -11.85 21.60 -5.96
N ALA A 242 -12.25 20.52 -5.26
CA ALA A 242 -13.34 20.57 -4.28
C ALA A 242 -13.10 21.60 -3.18
N PHE A 243 -11.87 21.73 -2.66
CA PHE A 243 -11.53 22.75 -1.68
C PHE A 243 -11.71 24.18 -2.25
N SER A 244 -11.32 24.39 -3.49
CA SER A 244 -11.44 25.70 -4.14
C SER A 244 -12.90 26.11 -4.37
N PHE A 245 -13.82 25.14 -4.52
CA PHE A 245 -15.24 25.36 -4.80
C PHE A 245 -16.18 24.88 -3.69
N VAL A 246 -15.68 24.76 -2.45
CA VAL A 246 -16.41 24.19 -1.31
C VAL A 246 -17.74 24.94 -1.01
N TYR A 247 -17.78 26.24 -1.25
CA TYR A 247 -18.99 27.05 -1.03
C TYR A 247 -20.02 26.88 -2.14
N GLN A 248 -19.60 26.61 -3.40
CA GLN A 248 -20.49 26.40 -4.54
C GLN A 248 -20.97 24.95 -4.63
N ALA A 249 -20.09 23.98 -4.33
CA ALA A 249 -20.34 22.56 -4.49
C ALA A 249 -19.76 21.76 -3.31
N PRO A 250 -20.39 21.80 -2.12
CA PRO A 250 -19.84 21.14 -0.91
C PRO A 250 -19.73 19.61 -1.05
N LEU A 251 -20.47 18.99 -1.94
CA LEU A 251 -20.44 17.54 -2.19
C LEU A 251 -19.36 17.10 -3.20
N TYR A 252 -18.71 18.05 -3.87
CA TYR A 252 -17.77 17.78 -4.96
C TYR A 252 -16.65 16.80 -4.55
N GLY A 253 -16.03 17.00 -3.38
CA GLY A 253 -14.91 16.20 -2.92
C GLY A 253 -15.27 14.86 -2.28
N ILE A 254 -16.55 14.59 -2.03
CA ILE A 254 -16.97 13.42 -1.23
C ILE A 254 -16.52 12.12 -1.88
N GLY A 255 -16.71 11.95 -3.19
CA GLY A 255 -16.33 10.73 -3.88
C GLY A 255 -14.83 10.43 -3.78
N ALA A 256 -13.99 11.43 -4.02
CA ALA A 256 -12.54 11.31 -3.93
C ALA A 256 -12.08 11.08 -2.48
N GLY A 257 -12.62 11.83 -1.52
CA GLY A 257 -12.27 11.72 -0.10
C GLY A 257 -12.63 10.34 0.50
N ILE A 258 -13.83 9.84 0.20
CA ILE A 258 -14.26 8.50 0.59
C ILE A 258 -13.34 7.46 -0.04
N SER A 259 -13.00 7.58 -1.32
CA SER A 259 -12.14 6.61 -2.02
C SER A 259 -10.75 6.50 -1.36
N VAL A 260 -10.08 7.61 -1.10
CA VAL A 260 -8.78 7.62 -0.41
C VAL A 260 -8.89 6.99 0.99
N THR A 261 -9.93 7.36 1.75
CA THR A 261 -10.14 6.87 3.11
C THR A 261 -10.40 5.36 3.13
N LEU A 262 -11.27 4.87 2.24
CA LEU A 262 -11.61 3.44 2.18
C LEU A 262 -10.42 2.60 1.73
N VAL A 263 -9.63 3.04 0.74
CA VAL A 263 -8.44 2.32 0.28
C VAL A 263 -7.36 2.30 1.37
N ALA A 264 -7.09 3.43 2.03
CA ALA A 264 -6.14 3.45 3.15
C ALA A 264 -6.61 2.55 4.31
N GLY A 265 -7.89 2.63 4.67
CA GLY A 265 -8.51 1.77 5.69
C GLY A 265 -8.46 0.29 5.32
N ALA A 266 -8.67 -0.06 4.05
CA ALA A 266 -8.56 -1.44 3.56
C ALA A 266 -7.14 -2.00 3.75
N TYR A 267 -6.11 -1.24 3.42
CA TYR A 267 -4.72 -1.66 3.67
C TYR A 267 -4.44 -1.87 5.16
N ILE A 268 -4.91 -0.98 6.04
CA ILE A 268 -4.75 -1.13 7.49
C ILE A 268 -5.46 -2.39 8.00
N LEU A 269 -6.68 -2.66 7.53
CA LEU A 269 -7.44 -3.87 7.89
C LEU A 269 -6.74 -5.15 7.42
N ILE A 270 -6.13 -5.13 6.22
CA ILE A 270 -5.32 -6.24 5.72
C ILE A 270 -4.12 -6.48 6.64
N GLY A 271 -3.43 -5.43 7.06
CA GLY A 271 -2.32 -5.51 8.00
C GLY A 271 -2.71 -6.11 9.35
N GLU A 272 -3.80 -5.63 9.93
CA GLU A 272 -4.36 -6.17 11.18
C GLU A 272 -4.78 -7.65 11.02
N GLY A 273 -5.33 -8.00 9.87
CA GLY A 273 -5.65 -9.38 9.53
C GLY A 273 -4.41 -10.29 9.48
N PHE A 274 -3.33 -9.85 8.85
CA PHE A 274 -2.05 -10.56 8.86
C PHE A 274 -1.51 -10.70 10.28
N ARG A 275 -1.53 -9.63 11.07
CA ARG A 275 -1.08 -9.65 12.46
C ARG A 275 -1.78 -10.72 13.28
N ARG A 276 -3.12 -10.80 13.22
CA ARG A 276 -3.91 -11.82 13.92
C ARG A 276 -3.61 -13.22 13.42
N LYS A 277 -3.58 -13.42 12.10
CA LYS A 277 -3.31 -14.73 11.50
C LYS A 277 -1.98 -15.33 11.95
N PHE A 278 -0.95 -14.50 12.07
CA PHE A 278 0.37 -14.98 12.49
C PHE A 278 0.52 -15.11 13.99
N ALA A 279 -0.18 -14.30 14.82
CA ALA A 279 -0.23 -14.44 16.26
C ALA A 279 -0.90 -15.77 16.66
N ASP A 280 -2.05 -16.11 16.08
CA ASP A 280 -2.75 -17.37 16.36
C ASP A 280 -1.90 -18.59 16.01
N ARG A 281 -1.12 -18.52 14.93
CA ARG A 281 -0.23 -19.61 14.53
C ARG A 281 0.90 -19.84 15.53
N GLN A 282 1.43 -18.78 16.14
CA GLN A 282 2.47 -18.91 17.17
C GLN A 282 1.91 -19.48 18.47
N ALA A 283 0.71 -19.12 18.87
CA ALA A 283 0.04 -19.65 20.05
C ALA A 283 -0.21 -21.18 19.94
N VAL A 284 -0.65 -21.64 18.77
CA VAL A 284 -0.87 -23.08 18.51
C VAL A 284 0.44 -23.88 18.61
N ILE A 285 1.54 -23.37 18.03
CA ILE A 285 2.85 -24.04 18.06
C ILE A 285 3.43 -24.05 19.49
N GLY A 286 3.22 -22.99 20.26
CA GLY A 286 3.64 -22.91 21.67
C GLY A 286 2.94 -23.95 22.55
N ASN A 287 1.62 -24.11 22.37
CA ASN A 287 0.82 -25.07 23.15
C ASN A 287 1.16 -26.53 22.81
N THR A 288 1.47 -26.84 21.55
CA THR A 288 1.86 -28.21 21.15
C THR A 288 3.22 -28.62 21.73
N LYS A 289 4.15 -27.67 21.94
CA LYS A 289 5.45 -27.94 22.57
C LYS A 289 5.33 -28.16 24.08
N GLN A 290 4.35 -27.54 24.74
CA GLN A 290 4.13 -27.78 26.19
C GLN A 290 3.45 -29.14 26.46
N LEU A 291 2.63 -29.63 25.52
CA LEU A 291 1.93 -30.91 25.65
C LEU A 291 2.77 -32.14 25.23
N GLY A 292 3.84 -31.93 24.46
CA GLY A 292 4.74 -33.00 23.99
C GLY A 292 6.04 -33.15 24.80
N GLY A 293 6.18 -32.46 25.91
CA GLY A 293 7.34 -32.46 26.79
C GLY A 293 7.10 -33.16 28.13
N VAL A 294 6.21 -34.20 28.14
CA VAL A 294 6.01 -35.13 29.28
C VAL A 294 6.51 -36.50 28.89
#